data_3c82a1fc657e0c00d6eb65a6fc261013
#
_entry.id   3c82a1fc657e0c00d6eb65a6fc261013
#
_cell.length_a   1.000
_cell.length_b   1.000
_cell.length_c   1.000
_cell.angle_alpha   90.00
_cell.angle_beta   90.00
_cell.angle_gamma   90.00
#
_symmetry.space_group_name_H-M   'P 1'
#
loop_
_entity.id
_entity.type
_entity.pdbx_description
1 polymer ?
#
loop_
_entity_poly.entity_id
_entity_poly.type
_entity_poly.pdbx_seq_one_letter_code
_entity_poly.pdbx_strand_id
1 'polypeptide(L)'
;MSRWADNLMGSLDGRASIVETERGPIQMAGEGDGPTVLSIHGSPGGFDQGLLWAQHLRNGGCQVIAPSRPGYLRTPLDSGRKPSEQADLFASMLDALHIDKVTILGISSGGPSAVHFAARHPNRTKALLLDAAVLLPISPASNALERAVLESGIGVWLSCQVAKRWPRLTAASVIDVLSDGLSKDRKRDAVDWITSSQARLGCVAELPTSLAPRRFREPGQRNDESNEINLDPLPFAKVTVPTLIAQGSNDAFPLIGHATSAACKLSDAELMLVEDGHHGLPWCRHIGAVTRRQLELALA
;
A
#
# COMPACT_ATOMS: atom_id res chain seq x y z
N MET A 1 -18.43 1.17 20.41
CA MET A 1 -17.76 1.22 19.09
C MET A 1 -17.53 2.63 18.58
N SER A 2 -18.51 3.55 18.59
CA SER A 2 -18.27 4.94 18.13
C SER A 2 -17.11 5.62 18.89
N ARG A 3 -17.11 5.60 20.22
CA ARG A 3 -16.04 6.19 21.05
C ARG A 3 -14.65 5.59 20.74
N TRP A 4 -14.55 4.27 20.50
CA TRP A 4 -13.29 3.64 20.10
C TRP A 4 -12.81 4.14 18.73
N ALA A 5 -13.71 4.20 17.75
CA ALA A 5 -13.38 4.71 16.42
C ALA A 5 -12.96 6.19 16.45
N ASP A 6 -13.62 7.00 17.30
CA ASP A 6 -13.26 8.41 17.48
C ASP A 6 -11.89 8.58 18.17
N ASN A 7 -11.61 7.78 19.19
CA ASN A 7 -10.31 7.77 19.87
C ASN A 7 -9.18 7.31 18.92
N LEU A 8 -9.43 6.27 18.11
CA LEU A 8 -8.45 5.81 17.12
C LEU A 8 -8.20 6.88 16.07
N MET A 9 -9.27 7.53 15.57
CA MET A 9 -9.13 8.64 14.62
C MET A 9 -8.34 9.81 15.20
N GLY A 10 -8.62 10.19 16.46
CA GLY A 10 -7.85 11.22 17.16
C GLY A 10 -6.36 10.87 17.30
N SER A 11 -6.04 9.59 17.55
CA SER A 11 -4.65 9.13 17.57
C SER A 11 -3.98 9.20 16.18
N LEU A 12 -4.71 8.90 15.12
CA LEU A 12 -4.20 9.04 13.74
C LEU A 12 -4.01 10.52 13.38
N ASP A 13 -4.96 11.38 13.73
CA ASP A 13 -4.85 12.83 13.50
C ASP A 13 -3.62 13.44 14.20
N GLY A 14 -3.26 12.95 15.38
CA GLY A 14 -2.06 13.39 16.11
C GLY A 14 -0.73 12.97 15.47
N ARG A 15 -0.75 12.06 14.47
CA ARG A 15 0.43 11.57 13.74
C ARG A 15 0.56 12.12 12.33
N ALA A 16 -0.43 12.88 11.87
CA ALA A 16 -0.51 13.35 10.49
C ALA A 16 -0.83 14.84 10.44
N SER A 17 -0.53 15.46 9.32
CA SER A 17 -0.90 16.84 9.02
C SER A 17 -1.80 16.89 7.79
N ILE A 18 -2.58 17.97 7.69
CA ILE A 18 -3.29 18.34 6.45
C ILE A 18 -2.39 19.31 5.70
N VAL A 19 -2.10 18.99 4.45
CA VAL A 19 -1.40 19.88 3.51
C VAL A 19 -2.45 20.47 2.59
N GLU A 20 -2.56 21.79 2.58
CA GLU A 20 -3.38 22.50 1.61
C GLU A 20 -2.65 22.57 0.28
N THR A 21 -3.32 22.18 -0.77
CA THR A 21 -2.76 22.17 -2.14
C THR A 21 -3.70 22.88 -3.11
N GLU A 22 -3.19 23.25 -4.30
CA GLU A 22 -4.03 23.82 -5.36
C GLU A 22 -5.14 22.86 -5.84
N ARG A 23 -5.03 21.56 -5.52
CA ARG A 23 -6.00 20.53 -5.89
C ARG A 23 -6.90 20.09 -4.74
N GLY A 24 -6.80 20.75 -3.59
CA GLY A 24 -7.54 20.44 -2.38
C GLY A 24 -6.66 19.89 -1.26
N PRO A 25 -7.22 19.76 -0.05
CA PRO A 25 -6.48 19.27 1.11
C PRO A 25 -6.16 17.79 1.00
N ILE A 26 -4.98 17.42 1.51
CA ILE A 26 -4.51 16.04 1.61
C ILE A 26 -3.89 15.78 2.98
N GLN A 27 -4.35 14.73 3.67
CA GLN A 27 -3.73 14.27 4.89
C GLN A 27 -2.49 13.43 4.57
N MET A 28 -1.40 13.69 5.27
CA MET A 28 -0.18 12.89 5.13
C MET A 28 0.59 12.81 6.44
N ALA A 29 1.47 11.83 6.55
CA ALA A 29 2.51 11.76 7.56
C ALA A 29 3.86 11.47 6.93
N GLY A 30 4.94 11.90 7.60
CA GLY A 30 6.32 11.65 7.18
C GLY A 30 7.15 11.12 8.34
N GLU A 31 8.06 10.18 8.05
CA GLU A 31 8.99 9.61 9.01
C GLU A 31 10.36 9.39 8.37
N GLY A 32 11.44 9.56 9.17
CA GLY A 32 12.82 9.39 8.72
C GLY A 32 13.40 10.62 8.05
N ASP A 33 14.66 10.51 7.65
CA ASP A 33 15.47 11.55 6.99
C ASP A 33 16.18 10.93 5.78
N GLY A 34 16.60 11.76 4.83
CA GLY A 34 17.33 11.32 3.63
C GLY A 34 16.50 11.42 2.34
N PRO A 35 16.86 10.66 1.27
CA PRO A 35 16.12 10.69 0.03
C PRO A 35 14.64 10.32 0.23
N THR A 36 13.75 11.11 -0.39
CA THR A 36 12.30 10.98 -0.14
C THR A 36 11.69 9.86 -0.96
N VAL A 37 10.91 9.02 -0.28
CA VAL A 37 10.02 8.00 -0.85
C VAL A 37 8.58 8.40 -0.61
N LEU A 38 7.79 8.53 -1.67
CA LEU A 38 6.35 8.72 -1.62
C LEU A 38 5.67 7.34 -1.60
N SER A 39 5.12 6.93 -0.45
CA SER A 39 4.46 5.64 -0.26
C SER A 39 2.95 5.76 -0.42
N ILE A 40 2.43 5.23 -1.51
CA ILE A 40 1.01 5.26 -1.89
C ILE A 40 0.35 3.95 -1.47
N HIS A 41 -0.47 4.01 -0.41
CA HIS A 41 -1.09 2.84 0.23
C HIS A 41 -2.09 2.08 -0.65
N GLY A 42 -2.38 0.82 -0.29
CA GLY A 42 -3.39 -0.04 -0.90
C GLY A 42 -4.82 0.23 -0.43
N SER A 43 -5.73 -0.74 -0.60
CA SER A 43 -7.15 -0.63 -0.24
C SER A 43 -7.59 -1.82 0.66
N PRO A 44 -8.34 -1.54 1.76
CA PRO A 44 -8.48 -0.23 2.39
C PRO A 44 -7.18 0.18 3.09
N GLY A 45 -6.91 1.49 3.17
CA GLY A 45 -5.66 1.97 3.73
C GLY A 45 -5.72 3.41 4.23
N GLY A 46 -4.56 4.06 4.30
CA GLY A 46 -4.32 5.41 4.73
C GLY A 46 -2.82 5.65 4.90
N PHE A 47 -2.41 6.84 5.34
CA PHE A 47 -1.00 7.15 5.56
C PHE A 47 -0.30 6.14 6.49
N ASP A 48 -1.01 5.65 7.50
CA ASP A 48 -0.53 4.67 8.47
C ASP A 48 -0.15 3.34 7.83
N GLN A 49 -0.92 2.86 6.86
CA GLN A 49 -0.57 1.68 6.07
C GLN A 49 0.64 1.94 5.16
N GLY A 50 0.69 3.12 4.52
CA GLY A 50 1.82 3.52 3.68
C GLY A 50 3.15 3.54 4.46
N LEU A 51 3.15 4.11 5.68
CA LEU A 51 4.31 4.11 6.58
C LEU A 51 4.69 2.70 7.04
N LEU A 52 3.70 1.88 7.39
CA LEU A 52 3.91 0.50 7.84
C LEU A 52 4.57 -0.35 6.73
N TRP A 53 4.10 -0.21 5.49
CA TRP A 53 4.63 -0.97 4.35
C TRP A 53 6.05 -0.55 3.99
N ALA A 54 6.33 0.75 4.01
CA ALA A 54 7.64 1.32 3.66
C ALA A 54 8.65 1.35 4.82
N GLN A 55 8.38 0.67 5.95
CA GLN A 55 9.23 0.70 7.14
C GLN A 55 10.69 0.28 6.84
N HIS A 56 10.91 -0.66 5.93
CA HIS A 56 12.25 -1.09 5.53
C HIS A 56 13.05 0.01 4.81
N LEU A 57 12.39 0.85 4.01
CA LEU A 57 13.00 1.99 3.34
C LEU A 57 13.38 3.08 4.35
N ARG A 58 12.50 3.38 5.30
CA ARG A 58 12.80 4.28 6.41
C ARG A 58 13.99 3.78 7.23
N ASN A 59 13.99 2.50 7.61
CA ASN A 59 15.10 1.90 8.37
C ASN A 59 16.42 1.85 7.56
N GLY A 60 16.32 1.90 6.24
CA GLY A 60 17.45 1.97 5.31
C GLY A 60 17.96 3.38 5.03
N GLY A 61 17.46 4.42 5.71
CA GLY A 61 17.93 5.79 5.59
C GLY A 61 17.18 6.67 4.60
N CYS A 62 15.93 6.31 4.28
CA CYS A 62 15.05 7.15 3.47
C CYS A 62 14.08 7.94 4.36
N GLN A 63 13.71 9.14 3.90
CA GLN A 63 12.51 9.81 4.37
C GLN A 63 11.30 9.17 3.66
N VAL A 64 10.33 8.68 4.42
CA VAL A 64 9.07 8.14 3.87
C VAL A 64 7.96 9.13 4.11
N ILE A 65 7.30 9.58 3.05
CA ILE A 65 6.09 10.40 3.07
C ILE A 65 4.94 9.52 2.58
N ALA A 66 3.90 9.40 3.40
CA ALA A 66 2.72 8.62 3.09
C ALA A 66 1.47 9.49 3.15
N PRO A 67 0.82 9.81 2.03
CA PRO A 67 -0.49 10.44 2.01
C PRO A 67 -1.61 9.45 2.27
N SER A 68 -2.71 9.92 2.85
CA SER A 68 -4.00 9.25 2.74
C SER A 68 -4.59 9.58 1.38
N ARG A 69 -4.83 8.56 0.53
CA ARG A 69 -5.44 8.78 -0.80
C ARG A 69 -6.86 9.36 -0.67
N PRO A 70 -7.38 10.05 -1.68
CA PRO A 70 -8.73 10.62 -1.66
C PRO A 70 -9.81 9.62 -1.22
N GLY A 71 -10.69 10.06 -0.32
CA GLY A 71 -11.71 9.23 0.33
C GLY A 71 -11.24 8.42 1.54
N TYR A 72 -9.94 8.50 1.90
CA TYR A 72 -9.39 7.86 3.06
C TYR A 72 -9.06 8.86 4.17
N LEU A 73 -9.43 8.50 5.40
CA LEU A 73 -9.19 9.25 6.63
C LEU A 73 -9.65 10.71 6.51
N ARG A 74 -8.73 11.68 6.43
CA ARG A 74 -9.06 13.12 6.35
C ARG A 74 -8.92 13.71 4.95
N THR A 75 -8.48 12.93 3.96
CA THR A 75 -8.41 13.43 2.58
C THR A 75 -9.79 13.32 1.91
N PRO A 76 -10.40 14.43 1.49
CA PRO A 76 -11.69 14.40 0.80
C PRO A 76 -11.61 13.60 -0.52
N LEU A 77 -12.68 12.87 -0.85
CA LEU A 77 -12.74 12.11 -2.09
C LEU A 77 -12.65 13.03 -3.33
N ASP A 78 -13.21 14.23 -3.23
CA ASP A 78 -13.23 15.20 -4.33
C ASP A 78 -11.86 15.85 -4.62
N SER A 79 -10.85 15.64 -3.77
CA SER A 79 -9.47 16.02 -4.09
C SER A 79 -8.86 15.20 -5.23
N GLY A 80 -9.47 14.06 -5.62
CA GLY A 80 -9.02 13.26 -6.78
C GLY A 80 -9.64 11.88 -6.79
N ARG A 81 -10.65 11.65 -7.65
CA ARG A 81 -11.36 10.37 -7.72
C ARG A 81 -10.63 9.34 -8.58
N LYS A 82 -10.05 9.78 -9.70
CA LYS A 82 -9.34 8.90 -10.66
C LYS A 82 -7.87 8.75 -10.28
N PRO A 83 -7.23 7.62 -10.61
CA PRO A 83 -5.80 7.44 -10.37
C PRO A 83 -4.92 8.57 -10.95
N SER A 84 -5.28 9.12 -12.11
CA SER A 84 -4.58 10.25 -12.72
C SER A 84 -4.75 11.56 -11.95
N GLU A 85 -5.91 11.79 -11.34
CA GLU A 85 -6.19 12.96 -10.50
C GLU A 85 -5.45 12.85 -9.17
N GLN A 86 -5.38 11.64 -8.60
CA GLN A 86 -4.59 11.35 -7.41
C GLN A 86 -3.10 11.62 -7.65
N ALA A 87 -2.58 11.23 -8.81
CA ALA A 87 -1.20 11.51 -9.21
C ALA A 87 -0.91 13.02 -9.23
N ASP A 88 -1.80 13.80 -9.80
CA ASP A 88 -1.66 15.27 -9.86
C ASP A 88 -1.80 15.91 -8.46
N LEU A 89 -2.67 15.36 -7.58
CA LEU A 89 -2.79 15.80 -6.19
C LEU A 89 -1.49 15.55 -5.41
N PHE A 90 -0.85 14.39 -5.61
CA PHE A 90 0.44 14.10 -4.97
C PHE A 90 1.55 15.02 -5.46
N ALA A 91 1.58 15.38 -6.76
CA ALA A 91 2.53 16.36 -7.26
C ALA A 91 2.32 17.73 -6.60
N SER A 92 1.07 18.19 -6.50
CA SER A 92 0.72 19.43 -5.82
C SER A 92 1.05 19.41 -4.31
N MET A 93 0.92 18.24 -3.65
CA MET A 93 1.36 18.05 -2.26
C MET A 93 2.89 18.20 -2.14
N LEU A 94 3.66 17.61 -3.05
CA LEU A 94 5.11 17.74 -3.06
C LEU A 94 5.55 19.19 -3.32
N ASP A 95 4.82 19.95 -4.14
CA ASP A 95 5.07 21.38 -4.35
C ASP A 95 4.88 22.18 -3.06
N ALA A 96 3.77 21.95 -2.36
CA ALA A 96 3.47 22.59 -1.08
C ALA A 96 4.50 22.23 0.02
N LEU A 97 5.11 21.05 -0.07
CA LEU A 97 6.16 20.59 0.84
C LEU A 97 7.58 20.97 0.39
N HIS A 98 7.73 21.65 -0.76
CA HIS A 98 9.02 22.01 -1.36
C HIS A 98 9.95 20.80 -1.61
N ILE A 99 9.35 19.65 -2.00
CA ILE A 99 10.07 18.43 -2.35
C ILE A 99 10.15 18.33 -3.87
N ASP A 100 11.34 18.33 -4.41
CA ASP A 100 11.58 18.35 -5.85
C ASP A 100 11.37 16.98 -6.50
N LYS A 101 12.03 15.95 -5.99
CA LYS A 101 11.98 14.59 -6.56
C LYS A 101 11.81 13.52 -5.50
N VAL A 102 11.09 12.45 -5.88
CA VAL A 102 10.83 11.30 -5.00
C VAL A 102 11.01 9.97 -5.74
N THR A 103 11.36 8.93 -5.01
CA THR A 103 11.07 7.55 -5.41
C THR A 103 9.63 7.24 -5.03
N ILE A 104 8.87 6.58 -5.91
CA ILE A 104 7.47 6.28 -5.68
C ILE A 104 7.31 4.81 -5.34
N LEU A 105 6.62 4.51 -4.25
CA LEU A 105 6.18 3.16 -3.90
C LEU A 105 4.67 3.08 -4.05
N GLY A 106 4.19 2.33 -5.04
CA GLY A 106 2.78 2.03 -5.27
C GLY A 106 2.42 0.65 -4.74
N ILE A 107 1.52 0.57 -3.76
CA ILE A 107 1.15 -0.66 -3.07
C ILE A 107 -0.26 -1.06 -3.50
N SER A 108 -0.45 -2.30 -4.02
CA SER A 108 -1.78 -2.85 -4.32
C SER A 108 -2.63 -1.85 -5.14
N SER A 109 -3.79 -1.42 -4.65
CA SER A 109 -4.67 -0.39 -5.23
C SER A 109 -4.02 1.00 -5.39
N GLY A 110 -2.86 1.25 -4.78
CA GLY A 110 -2.06 2.46 -5.00
C GLY A 110 -1.24 2.42 -6.30
N GLY A 111 -1.09 1.24 -6.91
CA GLY A 111 -0.32 1.03 -8.13
C GLY A 111 -0.74 1.90 -9.30
N PRO A 112 -2.03 1.98 -9.66
CA PRO A 112 -2.49 2.82 -10.77
C PRO A 112 -2.10 4.29 -10.60
N SER A 113 -2.27 4.86 -9.40
CA SER A 113 -1.88 6.25 -9.11
C SER A 113 -0.38 6.45 -9.18
N ALA A 114 0.42 5.46 -8.73
CA ALA A 114 1.88 5.48 -8.82
C ALA A 114 2.37 5.48 -10.28
N VAL A 115 1.78 4.63 -11.14
CA VAL A 115 2.09 4.59 -12.58
C VAL A 115 1.70 5.90 -13.25
N HIS A 116 0.52 6.45 -12.94
CA HIS A 116 0.11 7.76 -13.46
C HIS A 116 1.05 8.87 -13.00
N PHE A 117 1.53 8.86 -11.76
CA PHE A 117 2.48 9.86 -11.28
C PHE A 117 3.80 9.79 -12.08
N ALA A 118 4.40 8.62 -12.20
CA ALA A 118 5.65 8.45 -12.93
C ALA A 118 5.52 8.86 -14.42
N ALA A 119 4.38 8.56 -15.05
CA ALA A 119 4.12 8.89 -16.43
C ALA A 119 3.82 10.38 -16.68
N ARG A 120 3.18 11.08 -15.74
CA ARG A 120 2.74 12.48 -15.87
C ARG A 120 3.75 13.46 -15.30
N HIS A 121 4.54 13.02 -14.31
CA HIS A 121 5.53 13.83 -13.60
C HIS A 121 6.93 13.17 -13.64
N PRO A 122 7.49 12.83 -14.83
CA PRO A 122 8.75 12.09 -14.93
C PRO A 122 9.92 12.88 -14.32
N ASN A 123 9.92 14.20 -14.41
CA ASN A 123 10.95 15.05 -13.82
C ASN A 123 10.90 15.09 -12.27
N ARG A 124 9.80 14.66 -11.66
CA ARG A 124 9.57 14.58 -10.21
C ARG A 124 9.79 13.15 -9.67
N THR A 125 10.10 12.20 -10.56
CA THR A 125 10.24 10.79 -10.23
C THR A 125 11.69 10.34 -10.40
N LYS A 126 12.27 9.74 -9.36
CA LYS A 126 13.60 9.10 -9.41
C LYS A 126 13.47 7.66 -9.90
N ALA A 127 12.62 6.89 -9.26
CA ALA A 127 12.31 5.50 -9.58
C ALA A 127 10.85 5.18 -9.21
N LEU A 128 10.31 4.13 -9.82
CA LEU A 128 8.98 3.59 -9.53
C LEU A 128 9.11 2.19 -8.94
N LEU A 129 8.59 1.99 -7.72
CA LEU A 129 8.50 0.72 -7.02
C LEU A 129 7.03 0.29 -6.99
N LEU A 130 6.72 -0.91 -7.45
CA LEU A 130 5.37 -1.45 -7.51
C LEU A 130 5.31 -2.75 -6.71
N ASP A 131 4.66 -2.69 -5.55
CA ASP A 131 4.53 -3.82 -4.62
C ASP A 131 3.13 -4.43 -4.70
N ALA A 132 3.02 -5.67 -5.17
CA ALA A 132 1.75 -6.41 -5.29
C ALA A 132 0.65 -5.52 -5.92
N ALA A 133 1.01 -4.73 -6.94
CA ALA A 133 0.21 -3.64 -7.45
C ALA A 133 -0.92 -4.10 -8.38
N VAL A 134 -2.08 -3.44 -8.29
CA VAL A 134 -3.18 -3.60 -9.26
C VAL A 134 -2.80 -2.85 -10.53
N LEU A 135 -2.56 -3.57 -11.62
CA LEU A 135 -2.05 -3.02 -12.89
C LEU A 135 -2.92 -3.38 -14.10
N LEU A 136 -3.94 -4.19 -13.89
CA LEU A 136 -4.97 -4.59 -14.86
C LEU A 136 -6.34 -4.49 -14.19
N PRO A 137 -7.44 -4.39 -14.97
CA PRO A 137 -8.78 -4.48 -14.41
C PRO A 137 -8.98 -5.76 -13.60
N ILE A 138 -9.71 -5.67 -12.49
CA ILE A 138 -10.05 -6.81 -11.65
C ILE A 138 -11.54 -7.17 -11.81
N SER A 139 -11.85 -8.44 -11.58
CA SER A 139 -13.25 -8.88 -11.49
C SER A 139 -13.81 -8.56 -10.11
N PRO A 140 -15.12 -8.25 -10.00
CA PRO A 140 -15.76 -8.11 -8.69
C PRO A 140 -15.57 -9.37 -7.85
N ALA A 141 -15.31 -9.20 -6.54
CA ALA A 141 -15.09 -10.32 -5.63
C ALA A 141 -16.30 -11.24 -5.56
N SER A 142 -16.09 -12.55 -5.69
CA SER A 142 -17.14 -13.58 -5.68
C SER A 142 -17.80 -13.78 -4.30
N ASN A 143 -17.10 -13.46 -3.20
CA ASN A 143 -17.52 -13.70 -1.81
C ASN A 143 -17.98 -12.41 -1.10
N ALA A 144 -18.90 -11.66 -1.71
CA ALA A 144 -19.36 -10.37 -1.20
C ALA A 144 -19.91 -10.42 0.24
N LEU A 145 -20.57 -11.52 0.65
CA LEU A 145 -21.15 -11.64 2.00
C LEU A 145 -20.08 -11.84 3.06
N GLU A 146 -19.11 -12.73 2.84
CA GLU A 146 -18.00 -12.98 3.77
C GLU A 146 -17.14 -11.72 3.95
N ARG A 147 -16.85 -11.07 2.85
CA ARG A 147 -16.12 -9.81 2.82
C ARG A 147 -16.89 -8.71 3.56
N ALA A 148 -18.21 -8.58 3.34
CA ALA A 148 -19.04 -7.60 4.06
C ALA A 148 -19.03 -7.81 5.59
N VAL A 149 -18.94 -9.06 6.08
CA VAL A 149 -18.87 -9.37 7.51
C VAL A 149 -17.47 -9.01 8.06
N LEU A 150 -16.40 -9.44 7.40
CA LEU A 150 -15.03 -9.18 7.84
C LEU A 150 -14.67 -7.69 7.79
N GLU A 151 -15.14 -6.99 6.78
CA GLU A 151 -14.93 -5.56 6.59
C GLU A 151 -15.96 -4.68 7.33
N SER A 152 -16.92 -5.28 8.03
CA SER A 152 -17.84 -4.52 8.88
C SER A 152 -17.08 -3.79 9.99
N GLY A 153 -17.63 -2.68 10.50
CA GLY A 153 -17.02 -1.97 11.62
C GLY A 153 -16.85 -2.84 12.87
N ILE A 154 -17.71 -3.86 13.07
CA ILE A 154 -17.59 -4.85 14.15
C ILE A 154 -16.48 -5.84 13.85
N GLY A 155 -16.41 -6.37 12.63
CA GLY A 155 -15.36 -7.32 12.20
C GLY A 155 -13.97 -6.71 12.34
N VAL A 156 -13.77 -5.50 11.83
CA VAL A 156 -12.51 -4.77 11.94
C VAL A 156 -12.16 -4.48 13.41
N TRP A 157 -13.12 -4.05 14.23
CA TRP A 157 -12.88 -3.85 15.66
C TRP A 157 -12.45 -5.14 16.37
N LEU A 158 -13.13 -6.26 16.12
CA LEU A 158 -12.77 -7.57 16.67
C LEU A 158 -11.36 -7.99 16.23
N SER A 159 -11.03 -7.82 14.95
CA SER A 159 -9.69 -8.11 14.42
C SER A 159 -8.61 -7.31 15.14
N CYS A 160 -8.87 -6.02 15.42
CA CYS A 160 -7.95 -5.19 16.20
C CYS A 160 -7.80 -5.67 17.66
N GLN A 161 -8.88 -6.15 18.31
CA GLN A 161 -8.78 -6.70 19.68
C GLN A 161 -8.00 -8.03 19.69
N VAL A 162 -8.25 -8.90 18.70
CA VAL A 162 -7.52 -10.17 18.53
C VAL A 162 -6.03 -9.88 18.30
N ALA A 163 -5.69 -8.93 17.44
CA ALA A 163 -4.31 -8.55 17.14
C ALA A 163 -3.54 -8.11 18.40
N LYS A 164 -4.17 -7.31 19.24
CA LYS A 164 -3.58 -6.85 20.51
C LYS A 164 -3.35 -7.97 21.51
N ARG A 165 -4.26 -8.96 21.58
CA ARG A 165 -4.24 -9.99 22.61
C ARG A 165 -3.54 -11.27 22.17
N TRP A 166 -3.64 -11.61 20.89
CA TRP A 166 -3.11 -12.84 20.29
C TRP A 166 -2.43 -12.57 18.95
N PRO A 167 -1.28 -11.88 18.93
CA PRO A 167 -0.61 -11.47 17.70
C PRO A 167 -0.18 -12.66 16.82
N ARG A 168 0.12 -13.82 17.40
CA ARG A 168 0.40 -15.06 16.65
C ARG A 168 -0.81 -15.57 15.87
N LEU A 169 -2.00 -15.51 16.49
CA LEU A 169 -3.25 -15.87 15.81
C LEU A 169 -3.54 -14.91 14.67
N THR A 170 -3.28 -13.62 14.88
CA THR A 170 -3.39 -12.60 13.84
C THR A 170 -2.45 -12.89 12.68
N ALA A 171 -1.19 -13.27 12.94
CA ALA A 171 -0.25 -13.64 11.90
C ALA A 171 -0.77 -14.81 11.06
N ALA A 172 -1.33 -15.85 11.69
CA ALA A 172 -1.92 -16.98 10.95
C ALA A 172 -3.11 -16.56 10.09
N SER A 173 -4.05 -15.76 10.65
CA SER A 173 -5.20 -15.24 9.90
C SER A 173 -4.79 -14.33 8.75
N VAL A 174 -3.77 -13.49 8.96
CA VAL A 174 -3.23 -12.60 7.90
C VAL A 174 -2.64 -13.42 6.76
N ILE A 175 -1.84 -14.45 7.05
CA ILE A 175 -1.30 -15.34 6.02
C ILE A 175 -2.43 -16.04 5.26
N ASP A 176 -3.47 -16.54 5.95
CA ASP A 176 -4.60 -17.19 5.30
C ASP A 176 -5.35 -16.26 4.34
N VAL A 177 -5.53 -14.99 4.71
CA VAL A 177 -6.23 -13.98 3.89
C VAL A 177 -5.37 -13.48 2.73
N LEU A 178 -4.07 -13.29 2.97
CA LEU A 178 -3.17 -12.67 2.00
C LEU A 178 -2.53 -13.66 1.02
N SER A 179 -2.70 -14.98 1.20
CA SER A 179 -2.10 -15.98 0.34
C SER A 179 -3.13 -16.90 -0.33
N ASP A 180 -2.85 -17.26 -1.58
CA ASP A 180 -3.57 -18.30 -2.32
C ASP A 180 -2.61 -19.42 -2.78
N GLY A 181 -3.10 -20.65 -2.78
CA GLY A 181 -2.34 -21.82 -3.23
C GLY A 181 -1.18 -22.27 -2.33
N LEU A 182 -0.91 -21.62 -1.20
CA LEU A 182 0.10 -22.08 -0.25
C LEU A 182 -0.36 -23.36 0.47
N SER A 183 0.54 -24.36 0.55
CA SER A 183 0.31 -25.56 1.35
C SER A 183 0.27 -25.23 2.85
N LYS A 184 -0.34 -26.11 3.65
CA LYS A 184 -0.41 -25.93 5.13
C LYS A 184 0.98 -25.79 5.77
N ASP A 185 1.98 -26.51 5.24
CA ASP A 185 3.35 -26.44 5.76
C ASP A 185 4.00 -25.10 5.42
N ARG A 186 3.83 -24.59 4.20
CA ARG A 186 4.33 -23.26 3.80
C ARG A 186 3.66 -22.12 4.57
N LYS A 187 2.36 -22.24 4.85
CA LYS A 187 1.66 -21.27 5.71
C LYS A 187 2.22 -21.28 7.13
N ARG A 188 2.52 -22.46 7.69
CA ARG A 188 3.15 -22.60 9.01
C ARG A 188 4.54 -21.96 9.01
N ASP A 189 5.37 -22.25 8.00
CA ASP A 189 6.70 -21.67 7.85
C ASP A 189 6.65 -20.13 7.80
N ALA A 190 5.67 -19.56 7.07
CA ALA A 190 5.45 -18.11 7.01
C ALA A 190 5.06 -17.53 8.38
N VAL A 191 4.16 -18.17 9.11
CA VAL A 191 3.78 -17.77 10.48
C VAL A 191 4.98 -17.85 11.42
N ASP A 192 5.75 -18.94 11.38
CA ASP A 192 6.95 -19.12 12.21
C ASP A 192 8.01 -18.06 11.89
N TRP A 193 8.19 -17.72 10.61
CA TRP A 193 9.05 -16.61 10.20
C TRP A 193 8.61 -15.26 10.78
N ILE A 194 7.33 -14.93 10.70
CA ILE A 194 6.79 -13.68 11.27
C ILE A 194 6.99 -13.68 12.80
N THR A 195 6.65 -14.77 13.46
CA THR A 195 6.66 -14.87 14.92
C THR A 195 8.06 -15.03 15.52
N SER A 196 9.07 -15.37 14.71
CA SER A 196 10.48 -15.44 15.14
C SER A 196 11.13 -14.07 15.34
N SER A 197 10.44 -12.96 14.98
CA SER A 197 10.91 -11.59 15.21
C SER A 197 9.81 -10.75 15.83
N GLN A 198 10.12 -10.13 16.98
CA GLN A 198 9.18 -9.21 17.64
C GLN A 198 8.81 -8.02 16.73
N ALA A 199 9.76 -7.51 15.96
CA ALA A 199 9.51 -6.41 15.02
C ALA A 199 8.53 -6.83 13.91
N ARG A 200 8.75 -7.99 13.24
CA ARG A 200 7.83 -8.49 12.21
C ARG A 200 6.44 -8.78 12.76
N LEU A 201 6.38 -9.42 13.94
CA LEU A 201 5.11 -9.72 14.60
C LEU A 201 4.35 -8.44 14.96
N GLY A 202 5.06 -7.41 15.44
CA GLY A 202 4.48 -6.10 15.71
C GLY A 202 3.86 -5.46 14.46
N CYS A 203 4.60 -5.44 13.35
CA CYS A 203 4.09 -4.90 12.08
C CYS A 203 2.85 -5.64 11.60
N VAL A 204 2.85 -6.97 11.60
CA VAL A 204 1.70 -7.78 11.18
C VAL A 204 0.50 -7.57 12.11
N ALA A 205 0.73 -7.39 13.41
CA ALA A 205 -0.32 -7.07 14.37
C ALA A 205 -0.94 -5.67 14.18
N GLU A 206 -0.24 -4.75 13.52
CA GLU A 206 -0.75 -3.42 13.17
C GLU A 206 -1.66 -3.42 11.92
N LEU A 207 -1.58 -4.44 11.06
CA LEU A 207 -2.38 -4.50 9.83
C LEU A 207 -3.89 -4.33 10.07
N PRO A 208 -4.55 -5.03 11.01
CA PRO A 208 -5.97 -4.80 11.28
C PRO A 208 -6.28 -3.37 11.71
N THR A 209 -5.34 -2.71 12.41
CA THR A 209 -5.49 -1.31 12.82
C THR A 209 -5.42 -0.37 11.62
N SER A 210 -4.60 -0.69 10.60
CA SER A 210 -4.52 0.09 9.36
C SER A 210 -5.75 -0.04 8.45
N LEU A 211 -6.71 -0.92 8.80
CA LEU A 211 -8.04 -1.02 8.17
C LEU A 211 -9.11 -0.23 8.96
N ALA A 212 -8.75 0.30 10.13
CA ALA A 212 -9.64 0.99 11.06
C ALA A 212 -9.32 2.51 11.13
N PRO A 213 -10.29 3.35 11.50
CA PRO A 213 -11.72 3.08 11.65
C PRO A 213 -12.41 2.97 10.28
N ARG A 214 -13.16 1.93 10.07
CA ARG A 214 -13.77 1.57 8.78
C ARG A 214 -14.52 2.73 8.10
N ARG A 215 -15.34 3.47 8.87
CA ARG A 215 -16.17 4.57 8.35
C ARG A 215 -15.37 5.70 7.67
N PHE A 216 -14.10 5.89 8.03
CA PHE A 216 -13.22 6.92 7.45
C PHE A 216 -12.37 6.38 6.29
N ARG A 217 -12.48 5.09 5.96
CA ARG A 217 -11.75 4.44 4.85
C ARG A 217 -12.69 3.92 3.77
N GLU A 218 -13.96 3.70 4.10
CA GLU A 218 -14.97 3.15 3.20
C GLU A 218 -15.21 4.00 1.93
N PRO A 219 -15.27 5.35 1.98
CA PRO A 219 -15.45 6.14 0.76
C PRO A 219 -14.32 5.93 -0.25
N GLY A 220 -13.07 5.87 0.23
CA GLY A 220 -11.90 5.59 -0.61
C GLY A 220 -11.91 4.17 -1.16
N GLN A 221 -12.24 3.17 -0.33
CA GLN A 221 -12.32 1.78 -0.77
C GLN A 221 -13.37 1.59 -1.89
N ARG A 222 -14.57 2.15 -1.74
CA ARG A 222 -15.61 2.08 -2.79
C ARG A 222 -15.16 2.74 -4.09
N ASN A 223 -14.42 3.85 -3.98
CA ASN A 223 -13.85 4.52 -5.14
C ASN A 223 -12.78 3.66 -5.82
N ASP A 224 -11.92 3.00 -5.04
CA ASP A 224 -10.92 2.06 -5.58
C ASP A 224 -11.57 0.88 -6.30
N GLU A 225 -12.57 0.24 -5.68
CA GLU A 225 -13.31 -0.86 -6.30
C GLU A 225 -13.92 -0.46 -7.65
N SER A 226 -14.48 0.75 -7.73
CA SER A 226 -15.01 1.28 -8.98
C SER A 226 -13.92 1.54 -10.03
N ASN A 227 -12.79 2.13 -9.62
CA ASN A 227 -11.66 2.41 -10.50
C ASN A 227 -10.98 1.14 -11.00
N GLU A 228 -10.86 0.12 -10.15
CA GLU A 228 -10.17 -1.13 -10.47
C GLU A 228 -10.97 -2.03 -11.42
N ILE A 229 -12.30 -2.09 -11.23
CA ILE A 229 -13.20 -2.81 -12.15
C ILE A 229 -13.18 -2.16 -13.54
N ASN A 230 -13.13 -0.82 -13.59
CA ASN A 230 -13.18 -0.02 -14.82
C ASN A 230 -11.80 0.58 -15.15
N LEU A 231 -10.71 -0.10 -14.81
CA LEU A 231 -9.36 0.44 -14.96
C LEU A 231 -9.01 0.62 -16.45
N ASP A 232 -8.87 1.88 -16.86
CA ASP A 232 -8.32 2.22 -18.17
C ASP A 232 -6.89 1.68 -18.33
N PRO A 233 -6.43 1.41 -19.57
CA PRO A 233 -5.05 1.02 -19.82
C PRO A 233 -4.07 2.02 -19.22
N LEU A 234 -3.19 1.56 -18.33
CA LEU A 234 -2.20 2.40 -17.67
C LEU A 234 -1.13 2.89 -18.66
N PRO A 235 -0.62 4.12 -18.50
CA PRO A 235 0.29 4.76 -19.45
C PRO A 235 1.74 4.28 -19.33
N PHE A 236 1.97 2.96 -19.33
CA PHE A 236 3.30 2.36 -19.15
C PHE A 236 4.35 2.88 -20.13
N ALA A 237 3.97 3.10 -21.39
CA ALA A 237 4.89 3.62 -22.42
C ALA A 237 5.41 5.04 -22.12
N LYS A 238 4.78 5.77 -21.20
CA LYS A 238 5.21 7.12 -20.77
C LYS A 238 6.07 7.09 -19.50
N VAL A 239 6.24 5.94 -18.86
CA VAL A 239 7.12 5.76 -17.71
C VAL A 239 8.54 5.56 -18.24
N THR A 240 9.43 6.52 -17.96
CA THR A 240 10.82 6.55 -18.46
C THR A 240 11.87 6.40 -17.34
N VAL A 241 11.41 6.15 -16.12
CA VAL A 241 12.28 5.99 -14.94
C VAL A 241 12.51 4.52 -14.63
N PRO A 242 13.64 4.16 -13.98
CA PRO A 242 13.87 2.80 -13.50
C PRO A 242 12.68 2.29 -12.68
N THR A 243 12.18 1.11 -13.01
CA THR A 243 10.99 0.53 -12.37
C THR A 243 11.29 -0.83 -11.81
N LEU A 244 10.97 -1.05 -10.53
CA LEU A 244 11.00 -2.37 -9.90
C LEU A 244 9.57 -2.82 -9.62
N ILE A 245 9.22 -4.01 -10.10
CA ILE A 245 7.95 -4.65 -9.84
C ILE A 245 8.21 -5.85 -8.94
N ALA A 246 7.64 -5.84 -7.74
CA ALA A 246 7.72 -6.95 -6.80
C ALA A 246 6.34 -7.62 -6.65
N GLN A 247 6.29 -8.95 -6.79
CA GLN A 247 5.07 -9.72 -6.72
C GLN A 247 5.27 -11.02 -5.96
N GLY A 248 4.34 -11.35 -5.06
CA GLY A 248 4.31 -12.65 -4.40
C GLY A 248 3.83 -13.75 -5.34
N SER A 249 4.49 -14.91 -5.35
CA SER A 249 4.08 -16.04 -6.18
C SER A 249 2.73 -16.64 -5.77
N ASN A 250 2.32 -16.40 -4.52
CA ASN A 250 1.09 -16.91 -3.91
C ASN A 250 0.20 -15.77 -3.37
N ASP A 251 0.23 -14.62 -4.03
CA ASP A 251 -0.61 -13.47 -3.70
C ASP A 251 -2.09 -13.80 -3.96
N ALA A 252 -2.96 -13.53 -2.99
CA ALA A 252 -4.39 -13.81 -3.07
C ALA A 252 -5.19 -12.77 -3.88
N PHE A 253 -4.60 -11.61 -4.22
CA PHE A 253 -5.29 -10.49 -4.85
C PHE A 253 -4.81 -10.22 -6.27
N PRO A 254 -3.82 -9.34 -6.54
CA PRO A 254 -3.33 -9.20 -7.89
C PRO A 254 -2.61 -10.47 -8.33
N LEU A 255 -3.09 -11.08 -9.39
CA LEU A 255 -2.43 -12.26 -9.98
C LEU A 255 -1.06 -11.86 -10.56
N ILE A 256 -0.13 -12.81 -10.67
CA ILE A 256 1.18 -12.62 -11.33
C ILE A 256 1.03 -11.97 -12.72
N GLY A 257 -0.09 -12.23 -13.42
CA GLY A 257 -0.42 -11.61 -14.69
C GLY A 257 -0.40 -10.07 -14.69
N HIS A 258 -0.71 -9.41 -13.57
CA HIS A 258 -0.59 -7.96 -13.43
C HIS A 258 0.87 -7.51 -13.56
N ALA A 259 1.75 -8.14 -12.79
CA ALA A 259 3.17 -7.84 -12.76
C ALA A 259 3.87 -8.16 -14.09
N THR A 260 3.61 -9.33 -14.67
CA THR A 260 4.21 -9.75 -15.95
C THR A 260 3.74 -8.89 -17.11
N SER A 261 2.44 -8.53 -17.17
CA SER A 261 1.91 -7.62 -18.18
C SER A 261 2.54 -6.23 -18.11
N ALA A 262 2.77 -5.71 -16.91
CA ALA A 262 3.42 -4.41 -16.72
C ALA A 262 4.91 -4.46 -17.12
N ALA A 263 5.62 -5.51 -16.70
CA ALA A 263 7.03 -5.71 -17.04
C ALA A 263 7.27 -5.77 -18.57
N CYS A 264 6.35 -6.37 -19.31
CA CYS A 264 6.44 -6.41 -20.79
C CYS A 264 6.17 -5.05 -21.48
N LYS A 265 5.51 -4.09 -20.80
CA LYS A 265 5.10 -2.81 -21.37
C LYS A 265 5.97 -1.63 -20.94
N LEU A 266 6.71 -1.78 -19.87
CA LEU A 266 7.64 -0.79 -19.36
C LEU A 266 9.00 -0.94 -20.06
N SER A 267 9.65 0.18 -20.39
CA SER A 267 10.92 0.18 -21.14
C SER A 267 12.12 -0.17 -20.27
N ASP A 268 12.07 0.14 -18.97
CA ASP A 268 13.14 -0.10 -17.99
C ASP A 268 12.53 -0.67 -16.71
N ALA A 269 12.16 -1.96 -16.76
CA ALA A 269 11.52 -2.66 -15.66
C ALA A 269 12.24 -3.94 -15.28
N GLU A 270 12.46 -4.08 -13.99
CA GLU A 270 12.92 -5.31 -13.33
C GLU A 270 11.73 -5.96 -12.62
N LEU A 271 11.42 -7.22 -12.93
CA LEU A 271 10.39 -8.00 -12.25
C LEU A 271 11.05 -8.97 -11.27
N MET A 272 10.69 -8.86 -10.00
CA MET A 272 11.13 -9.76 -8.93
C MET A 272 9.95 -10.51 -8.34
N LEU A 273 9.94 -11.83 -8.52
CA LEU A 273 8.96 -12.72 -7.88
C LEU A 273 9.49 -13.18 -6.52
N VAL A 274 8.69 -13.02 -5.50
CA VAL A 274 8.98 -13.52 -4.15
C VAL A 274 8.42 -14.93 -4.02
N GLU A 275 9.30 -15.93 -3.91
CA GLU A 275 8.92 -17.32 -3.73
C GLU A 275 8.12 -17.51 -2.44
N ASP A 276 7.02 -18.28 -2.50
CA ASP A 276 6.05 -18.45 -1.42
C ASP A 276 5.51 -17.09 -0.87
N GLY A 277 5.69 -16.02 -1.65
CA GLY A 277 5.28 -14.68 -1.27
C GLY A 277 3.76 -14.51 -1.34
N HIS A 278 3.21 -13.91 -0.32
CA HIS A 278 1.81 -13.49 -0.23
C HIS A 278 1.66 -11.98 -0.48
N HIS A 279 0.42 -11.47 -0.47
CA HIS A 279 0.14 -10.05 -0.74
C HIS A 279 0.95 -9.08 0.15
N GLY A 280 1.14 -9.41 1.41
CA GLY A 280 1.93 -8.63 2.37
C GLY A 280 3.44 -8.77 2.17
N LEU A 281 3.97 -8.30 1.07
CA LEU A 281 5.37 -8.49 0.64
C LEU A 281 6.42 -8.19 1.72
N PRO A 282 6.36 -7.07 2.48
CA PRO A 282 7.38 -6.76 3.48
C PRO A 282 7.55 -7.81 4.57
N TRP A 283 6.57 -8.69 4.75
CA TRP A 283 6.56 -9.74 5.78
C TRP A 283 6.79 -11.14 5.21
N CYS A 284 7.09 -11.26 3.92
CA CYS A 284 7.44 -12.53 3.29
C CYS A 284 8.86 -12.97 3.66
N ARG A 285 9.06 -14.28 3.80
CA ARG A 285 10.35 -14.87 4.19
C ARG A 285 11.47 -14.53 3.19
N HIS A 286 11.16 -14.55 1.89
CA HIS A 286 12.13 -14.41 0.81
C HIS A 286 12.21 -12.98 0.24
N ILE A 287 11.74 -11.96 0.98
CA ILE A 287 11.69 -10.56 0.55
C ILE A 287 13.07 -9.87 0.44
N GLY A 288 14.11 -10.44 1.04
CA GLY A 288 15.39 -9.75 1.25
C GLY A 288 16.08 -9.21 -0.01
N ALA A 289 15.94 -9.87 -1.15
CA ALA A 289 16.50 -9.38 -2.42
C ALA A 289 15.73 -8.15 -2.92
N VAL A 290 14.40 -8.19 -2.83
CA VAL A 290 13.52 -7.06 -3.20
C VAL A 290 13.82 -5.84 -2.35
N THR A 291 13.88 -5.99 -1.03
CA THR A 291 14.15 -4.86 -0.11
C THR A 291 15.51 -4.21 -0.36
N ARG A 292 16.55 -4.99 -0.67
CA ARG A 292 17.86 -4.43 -1.07
C ARG A 292 17.74 -3.62 -2.35
N ARG A 293 17.08 -4.18 -3.38
CA ARG A 293 16.92 -3.52 -4.67
C ARG A 293 16.10 -2.24 -4.58
N GLN A 294 15.04 -2.25 -3.77
CA GLN A 294 14.24 -1.05 -3.48
C GLN A 294 15.08 0.04 -2.82
N LEU A 295 15.92 -0.31 -1.85
CA LEU A 295 16.84 0.63 -1.18
C LEU A 295 17.87 1.21 -2.16
N GLU A 296 18.48 0.39 -3.00
CA GLU A 296 19.42 0.86 -4.03
C GLU A 296 18.78 1.93 -4.92
N LEU A 297 17.57 1.67 -5.42
CA LEU A 297 16.84 2.62 -6.26
C LEU A 297 16.39 3.88 -5.51
N ALA A 298 16.06 3.76 -4.23
CA ALA A 298 15.61 4.90 -3.43
C ALA A 298 16.77 5.81 -2.99
N LEU A 299 17.96 5.25 -2.80
CA LEU A 299 19.16 5.98 -2.35
C LEU A 299 19.98 6.55 -3.52
N ALA A 300 19.80 6.07 -4.76
CA ALA A 300 20.41 6.62 -5.96
C ALA A 300 19.84 8.02 -6.28
#